data_2f25d7b4aa2c36647b95dad7ef03b11a
#
_entry.id   2f25d7b4aa2c36647b95dad7ef03b11a
#
_cell.length_a   1.000
_cell.length_b   1.000
_cell.length_c   1.000
_cell.angle_alpha   90.00
_cell.angle_beta   90.00
_cell.angle_gamma   90.00
#
_symmetry.space_group_name_H-M   'P 1'
#
loop_
_entity.id
_entity.type
_entity.pdbx_description
1 polymer ?
#
loop_
_entity_poly.entity_id
_entity_poly.type
_entity_poly.pdbx_seq_one_letter_code
_entity_poly.pdbx_strand_id
1 'polypeptide(L)'
;MHTCRATKKSPSGSANVSRKIGFEERKAEDLLKNSISIPYPDGKIFTPTALSNDGIAYGEAVDQGHEDQNYLASMNLHTKEFQKIKDVEKTSNLTHVAVSYVDHDIVVFEEYDQLNQTGIYYLWKIKDKSLTTLIDRRPIGTVPVTQVARSNQKLFINYEVGDSLYQIEEFDLETGSHQTIESKNSGFPNVFKNYLYYVQIDNTALTTKIVAYSLSDGQKKVIDQTKDDQRYYVDLMTNGHNLLYLVANNKDASFTFENKNHKKIFSTSQAETSIYRNIYLTYMGERRSEERVKSQYYLWDLKHRIHYLYDHGPILLSDKGILWIQFKKKDSEIPKGEIYRNENSVMRYQEW
;
A
#
# COMPACT_ATOMS: atom_id res chain seq x y z
N MET A 1 30.82 18.11 -48.05
CA MET A 1 30.04 18.68 -46.95
C MET A 1 29.78 17.56 -45.94
N HIS A 2 30.52 17.55 -44.84
CA HIS A 2 30.43 16.53 -43.79
C HIS A 2 29.52 17.04 -42.70
N THR A 3 28.43 16.34 -42.44
CA THR A 3 27.56 16.59 -41.30
C THR A 3 27.96 15.63 -40.16
N CYS A 4 28.62 16.18 -39.16
CA CYS A 4 28.85 15.51 -37.87
C CYS A 4 27.53 15.34 -37.15
N ARG A 5 27.09 14.11 -36.97
CA ARG A 5 26.08 13.73 -35.98
C ARG A 5 26.75 13.58 -34.59
N ALA A 6 26.50 14.52 -33.73
CA ALA A 6 26.85 14.39 -32.30
C ALA A 6 25.84 13.45 -31.62
N THR A 7 26.28 12.26 -31.29
CA THR A 7 25.57 11.35 -30.39
C THR A 7 25.66 11.89 -28.98
N LYS A 8 24.59 12.51 -28.47
CA LYS A 8 24.44 12.78 -27.03
C LYS A 8 24.29 11.44 -26.31
N LYS A 9 25.33 11.03 -25.61
CA LYS A 9 25.23 10.00 -24.57
C LYS A 9 24.32 10.51 -23.47
N SER A 10 23.17 9.88 -23.31
CA SER A 10 22.34 10.03 -22.12
C SER A 10 23.15 9.60 -20.91
N PRO A 11 23.18 10.36 -19.82
CA PRO A 11 23.86 9.91 -18.61
C PRO A 11 23.13 8.68 -18.08
N SER A 12 23.85 7.55 -18.00
CA SER A 12 23.42 6.37 -17.25
C SER A 12 23.42 6.72 -15.77
N GLY A 13 22.34 7.37 -15.33
CA GLY A 13 22.11 7.66 -13.93
C GLY A 13 21.69 6.39 -13.21
N SER A 14 22.64 5.58 -12.78
CA SER A 14 22.41 4.69 -11.65
C SER A 14 22.02 5.60 -10.49
N ALA A 15 20.78 5.51 -10.04
CA ALA A 15 20.26 6.32 -8.95
C ALA A 15 21.07 6.06 -7.66
N ASN A 16 22.10 6.84 -7.43
CA ASN A 16 22.75 6.98 -6.13
C ASN A 16 21.80 7.77 -5.18
N VAL A 17 20.58 7.26 -4.95
CA VAL A 17 19.59 7.90 -4.10
C VAL A 17 20.05 7.91 -2.64
N SER A 18 20.78 6.89 -2.19
CA SER A 18 21.12 6.70 -0.78
C SER A 18 22.29 7.55 -0.27
N ARG A 19 23.32 7.77 -1.09
CA ARG A 19 24.55 8.44 -0.63
C ARG A 19 24.38 9.91 -0.24
N LYS A 20 23.34 10.60 -0.72
CA LYS A 20 23.15 12.04 -0.42
C LYS A 20 22.48 12.37 0.91
N ILE A 21 21.91 11.37 1.64
CA ILE A 21 20.99 11.65 2.77
C ILE A 21 21.42 10.97 4.07
N GLY A 22 22.54 10.25 4.09
CA GLY A 22 23.09 9.64 5.31
C GLY A 22 22.34 8.38 5.78
N PHE A 23 21.76 7.62 4.86
CA PHE A 23 21.32 6.25 5.06
C PHE A 23 22.39 5.28 4.52
N GLU A 24 22.68 4.22 5.27
CA GLU A 24 23.54 3.13 4.86
C GLU A 24 22.75 2.15 3.98
N GLU A 25 23.28 1.78 2.83
CA GLU A 25 22.68 0.76 1.97
C GLU A 25 23.12 -0.64 2.41
N ARG A 26 22.16 -1.55 2.56
CA ARG A 26 22.39 -2.96 2.87
C ARG A 26 21.54 -3.85 1.96
N LYS A 27 21.93 -5.12 1.85
CA LYS A 27 21.15 -6.13 1.17
C LYS A 27 19.96 -6.55 2.01
N ALA A 28 18.82 -6.82 1.39
CA ALA A 28 17.63 -7.27 2.09
C ALA A 28 17.84 -8.59 2.84
N GLU A 29 18.70 -9.48 2.32
CA GLU A 29 19.07 -10.73 2.97
C GLU A 29 19.70 -10.51 4.35
N ASP A 30 20.37 -9.38 4.57
CA ASP A 30 20.96 -9.06 5.88
C ASP A 30 19.90 -8.80 6.94
N LEU A 31 18.77 -8.17 6.56
CA LEU A 31 17.64 -7.99 7.46
C LEU A 31 16.96 -9.34 7.76
N LEU A 32 16.85 -10.19 6.76
CA LEU A 32 16.00 -11.38 6.78
C LEU A 32 16.76 -12.67 7.12
N LYS A 33 17.97 -12.57 7.70
CA LYS A 33 18.80 -13.72 8.10
C LYS A 33 18.06 -14.73 8.97
N ASN A 34 17.21 -14.26 9.86
CA ASN A 34 16.46 -15.08 10.81
C ASN A 34 15.05 -15.42 10.32
N SER A 35 14.71 -15.05 9.08
CA SER A 35 13.38 -15.32 8.54
C SER A 35 13.16 -16.81 8.31
N ILE A 36 11.95 -17.27 8.59
CA ILE A 36 11.50 -18.63 8.27
C ILE A 36 10.94 -18.70 6.86
N SER A 37 11.17 -19.81 6.18
CA SER A 37 10.59 -20.08 4.87
C SER A 37 9.21 -20.73 5.05
N ILE A 38 8.22 -20.20 4.36
CA ILE A 38 6.84 -20.68 4.42
C ILE A 38 6.42 -21.05 3.01
N PRO A 39 6.12 -22.32 2.75
CA PRO A 39 5.60 -22.76 1.46
C PRO A 39 4.20 -22.20 1.24
N TYR A 40 3.82 -22.01 0.00
CA TYR A 40 2.42 -21.76 -0.34
C TYR A 40 1.57 -23.00 -0.05
N PRO A 41 0.28 -22.84 0.24
CA PRO A 41 -0.62 -23.98 0.47
C PRO A 41 -0.68 -24.89 -0.76
N ASP A 42 -0.66 -26.21 -0.54
CA ASP A 42 -0.70 -27.18 -1.62
C ASP A 42 -1.97 -27.06 -2.46
N GLY A 43 -1.83 -27.11 -3.79
CA GLY A 43 -2.94 -27.00 -4.72
C GLY A 43 -3.59 -25.61 -4.76
N LYS A 44 -2.93 -24.58 -4.23
CA LYS A 44 -3.44 -23.22 -4.20
C LYS A 44 -2.45 -22.25 -4.86
N ILE A 45 -2.99 -21.19 -5.44
CA ILE A 45 -2.25 -19.97 -5.75
C ILE A 45 -2.75 -18.92 -4.75
N PHE A 46 -1.86 -18.43 -3.89
CA PHE A 46 -2.22 -17.46 -2.84
C PHE A 46 -1.41 -16.19 -2.99
N THR A 47 -2.09 -15.08 -3.22
CA THR A 47 -1.50 -13.74 -3.39
C THR A 47 -1.77 -12.90 -2.13
N PRO A 48 -0.87 -12.90 -1.15
CA PRO A 48 -1.04 -12.11 0.06
C PRO A 48 -0.94 -10.62 -0.28
N THR A 49 -1.87 -9.82 0.26
CA THR A 49 -1.94 -8.36 0.10
C THR A 49 -1.88 -7.60 1.43
N ALA A 50 -2.09 -8.28 2.56
CA ALA A 50 -1.98 -7.70 3.89
C ALA A 50 -1.39 -8.68 4.91
N LEU A 51 -0.75 -8.13 5.95
CA LEU A 51 -0.15 -8.88 7.05
C LEU A 51 -0.65 -8.31 8.38
N SER A 52 -1.25 -9.15 9.23
CA SER A 52 -1.65 -8.76 10.58
C SER A 52 -0.48 -8.79 11.57
N ASN A 53 -0.68 -8.16 12.73
CA ASN A 53 0.27 -8.23 13.84
C ASN A 53 0.39 -9.62 14.50
N ASP A 54 -0.55 -10.52 14.20
CA ASP A 54 -0.55 -11.89 14.71
C ASP A 54 0.11 -12.88 13.74
N GLY A 55 0.80 -12.39 12.71
CA GLY A 55 1.48 -13.21 11.71
C GLY A 55 0.51 -13.96 10.79
N ILE A 56 -0.65 -13.37 10.51
CA ILE A 56 -1.62 -13.92 9.56
C ILE A 56 -1.55 -13.08 8.29
N ALA A 57 -1.27 -13.72 7.16
CA ALA A 57 -1.34 -13.12 5.83
C ALA A 57 -2.75 -13.27 5.28
N TYR A 58 -3.29 -12.20 4.67
CA TYR A 58 -4.58 -12.18 4.01
C TYR A 58 -4.41 -11.79 2.55
N GLY A 59 -5.22 -12.37 1.67
CA GLY A 59 -5.15 -12.06 0.26
C GLY A 59 -6.08 -12.90 -0.60
N GLU A 60 -5.96 -12.70 -1.90
CA GLU A 60 -6.69 -13.49 -2.89
C GLU A 60 -6.10 -14.89 -3.04
N ALA A 61 -6.96 -15.88 -3.20
CA ALA A 61 -6.53 -17.22 -3.54
C ALA A 61 -7.43 -17.84 -4.61
N VAL A 62 -6.86 -18.80 -5.35
CA VAL A 62 -7.57 -19.69 -6.27
C VAL A 62 -7.08 -21.11 -6.10
N ASP A 63 -7.93 -22.08 -6.37
CA ASP A 63 -7.53 -23.46 -6.43
C ASP A 63 -6.90 -23.77 -7.80
N GLN A 64 -5.81 -24.53 -7.81
CA GLN A 64 -5.18 -24.96 -9.07
C GLN A 64 -6.17 -25.79 -9.89
N GLY A 65 -6.33 -25.46 -11.16
CA GLY A 65 -7.33 -26.06 -12.05
C GLY A 65 -8.74 -25.46 -11.95
N HIS A 66 -8.93 -24.48 -11.07
CA HIS A 66 -10.17 -23.71 -10.90
C HIS A 66 -9.87 -22.21 -10.76
N GLU A 67 -8.94 -21.70 -11.58
CA GLU A 67 -8.46 -20.31 -11.55
C GLU A 67 -9.55 -19.29 -11.88
N ASP A 68 -10.70 -19.75 -12.32
CA ASP A 68 -11.89 -18.93 -12.53
C ASP A 68 -12.69 -18.64 -11.25
N GLN A 69 -12.35 -19.27 -10.11
CA GLN A 69 -13.06 -19.16 -8.83
C GLN A 69 -12.13 -18.62 -7.74
N ASN A 70 -11.93 -17.31 -7.72
CA ASN A 70 -11.15 -16.67 -6.68
C ASN A 70 -11.96 -16.44 -5.39
N TYR A 71 -11.23 -16.35 -4.28
CA TYR A 71 -11.79 -16.10 -2.96
C TYR A 71 -10.81 -15.36 -2.06
N LEU A 72 -11.33 -14.68 -1.04
CA LEU A 72 -10.53 -14.18 0.06
C LEU A 72 -10.09 -15.33 0.96
N ALA A 73 -8.82 -15.37 1.29
CA ALA A 73 -8.23 -16.34 2.19
C ALA A 73 -7.30 -15.72 3.22
N SER A 74 -7.00 -16.48 4.25
CA SER A 74 -5.96 -16.18 5.23
C SER A 74 -5.01 -17.37 5.39
N MET A 75 -3.77 -17.07 5.76
CA MET A 75 -2.75 -18.05 6.10
C MET A 75 -2.02 -17.64 7.36
N ASN A 76 -2.08 -18.49 8.39
CA ASN A 76 -1.26 -18.30 9.58
C ASN A 76 0.19 -18.71 9.28
N LEU A 77 1.11 -17.77 9.37
CA LEU A 77 2.51 -17.98 8.97
C LEU A 77 3.31 -18.84 9.97
N HIS A 78 2.81 -19.01 11.20
CA HIS A 78 3.42 -19.88 12.21
C HIS A 78 2.94 -21.33 12.09
N THR A 79 1.61 -21.52 12.09
CA THR A 79 0.99 -22.87 12.03
C THR A 79 0.89 -23.42 10.61
N LYS A 80 0.98 -22.55 9.60
CA LYS A 80 0.76 -22.84 8.17
C LYS A 80 -0.71 -23.23 7.86
N GLU A 81 -1.61 -22.97 8.79
CA GLU A 81 -3.03 -23.18 8.59
C GLU A 81 -3.56 -22.18 7.54
N PHE A 82 -4.22 -22.72 6.52
CA PHE A 82 -4.83 -21.94 5.45
C PHE A 82 -6.35 -22.02 5.56
N GLN A 83 -7.02 -20.88 5.49
CA GLN A 83 -8.48 -20.80 5.63
C GLN A 83 -9.08 -19.96 4.51
N LYS A 84 -10.06 -20.49 3.80
CA LYS A 84 -10.96 -19.74 2.92
C LYS A 84 -11.94 -18.93 3.78
N ILE A 85 -12.09 -17.66 3.48
CA ILE A 85 -12.97 -16.73 4.22
C ILE A 85 -14.25 -16.47 3.43
N LYS A 86 -14.15 -16.05 2.16
CA LYS A 86 -15.30 -15.67 1.35
C LYS A 86 -15.02 -15.90 -0.13
N ASP A 87 -15.96 -16.53 -0.82
CA ASP A 87 -15.95 -16.57 -2.29
C ASP A 87 -16.21 -15.18 -2.86
N VAL A 88 -15.49 -14.82 -3.91
CA VAL A 88 -15.69 -13.56 -4.64
C VAL A 88 -16.94 -13.66 -5.48
N GLU A 89 -17.83 -12.69 -5.37
CA GLU A 89 -19.00 -12.56 -6.23
C GLU A 89 -18.58 -12.05 -7.61
N LYS A 90 -18.38 -12.97 -8.54
CA LYS A 90 -17.95 -12.62 -9.89
C LYS A 90 -19.03 -11.90 -10.66
N THR A 91 -18.73 -10.65 -11.00
CA THR A 91 -19.51 -9.82 -11.95
C THR A 91 -18.86 -9.81 -13.34
N SER A 92 -17.57 -10.14 -13.42
CA SER A 92 -16.83 -10.35 -14.65
C SER A 92 -15.65 -11.31 -14.43
N ASN A 93 -14.92 -11.65 -15.50
CA ASN A 93 -13.67 -12.42 -15.41
C ASN A 93 -12.47 -11.61 -14.86
N LEU A 94 -12.66 -10.32 -14.63
CA LEU A 94 -11.67 -9.41 -14.02
C LEU A 94 -12.12 -8.93 -12.62
N THR A 95 -12.94 -9.73 -11.93
CA THR A 95 -13.30 -9.47 -10.55
C THR A 95 -12.26 -10.10 -9.62
N HIS A 96 -11.69 -9.28 -8.72
CA HIS A 96 -10.64 -9.64 -7.80
C HIS A 96 -10.98 -9.22 -6.37
N VAL A 97 -10.19 -9.68 -5.39
CA VAL A 97 -10.29 -9.24 -4.01
C VAL A 97 -8.94 -8.72 -3.50
N ALA A 98 -8.99 -7.57 -2.82
CA ALA A 98 -7.81 -7.00 -2.17
C ALA A 98 -8.13 -6.59 -0.74
N VAL A 99 -7.18 -6.79 0.17
CA VAL A 99 -7.30 -6.37 1.57
C VAL A 99 -6.73 -4.99 1.75
N SER A 100 -7.56 -4.06 2.22
CA SER A 100 -7.20 -2.66 2.42
C SER A 100 -6.74 -2.36 3.85
N TYR A 101 -7.21 -3.14 4.83
CA TYR A 101 -6.86 -2.98 6.23
C TYR A 101 -6.99 -4.27 7.00
N VAL A 102 -6.08 -4.50 7.95
CA VAL A 102 -6.15 -5.63 8.88
C VAL A 102 -5.56 -5.25 10.23
N ASP A 103 -6.24 -5.66 11.29
CA ASP A 103 -5.71 -5.66 12.65
C ASP A 103 -6.11 -6.96 13.39
N HIS A 104 -6.15 -6.96 14.73
CA HIS A 104 -6.40 -8.16 15.54
C HIS A 104 -7.88 -8.62 15.54
N ASP A 105 -8.84 -7.75 15.22
CA ASP A 105 -10.29 -8.03 15.29
C ASP A 105 -10.97 -7.95 13.94
N ILE A 106 -10.45 -7.20 12.99
CA ILE A 106 -11.14 -6.97 11.71
C ILE A 106 -10.21 -7.07 10.50
N VAL A 107 -10.84 -7.42 9.37
CA VAL A 107 -10.27 -7.27 8.03
C VAL A 107 -11.24 -6.43 7.21
N VAL A 108 -10.76 -5.36 6.60
CA VAL A 108 -11.50 -4.60 5.57
C VAL A 108 -10.92 -4.96 4.22
N PHE A 109 -11.78 -5.39 3.32
CA PHE A 109 -11.38 -5.79 1.98
C PHE A 109 -12.38 -5.32 0.93
N GLU A 110 -11.94 -5.29 -0.30
CA GLU A 110 -12.71 -4.87 -1.45
C GLU A 110 -12.77 -6.01 -2.47
N GLU A 111 -13.96 -6.33 -2.96
CA GLU A 111 -14.16 -7.02 -4.22
C GLU A 111 -14.31 -5.97 -5.31
N TYR A 112 -13.42 -5.97 -6.28
CA TYR A 112 -13.41 -4.98 -7.35
C TYR A 112 -13.44 -5.64 -8.73
N ASP A 113 -14.27 -5.07 -9.59
CA ASP A 113 -14.43 -5.49 -10.98
C ASP A 113 -13.76 -4.44 -11.89
N GLN A 114 -12.60 -4.81 -12.42
CA GLN A 114 -11.83 -3.92 -13.29
C GLN A 114 -12.53 -3.64 -14.63
N LEU A 115 -13.36 -4.56 -15.11
CA LEU A 115 -14.08 -4.39 -16.38
C LEU A 115 -15.22 -3.40 -16.24
N ASN A 116 -16.01 -3.55 -15.16
CA ASN A 116 -17.17 -2.69 -14.90
C ASN A 116 -16.83 -1.46 -14.06
N GLN A 117 -15.60 -1.35 -13.56
CA GLN A 117 -15.12 -0.27 -12.69
C GLN A 117 -16.01 -0.06 -11.46
N THR A 118 -16.36 -1.16 -10.80
CA THR A 118 -17.17 -1.14 -9.59
C THR A 118 -16.51 -1.94 -8.47
N GLY A 119 -16.75 -1.54 -7.22
CA GLY A 119 -16.23 -2.22 -6.04
C GLY A 119 -17.25 -2.32 -4.91
N ILE A 120 -17.12 -3.34 -4.09
CA ILE A 120 -17.88 -3.57 -2.88
C ILE A 120 -16.91 -3.71 -1.72
N TYR A 121 -17.12 -2.92 -0.66
CA TYR A 121 -16.29 -2.96 0.53
C TYR A 121 -16.95 -3.77 1.63
N TYR A 122 -16.19 -4.69 2.20
CA TYR A 122 -16.64 -5.58 3.26
C TYR A 122 -15.81 -5.39 4.53
N LEU A 123 -16.48 -5.62 5.65
CA LEU A 123 -15.89 -5.80 6.97
C LEU A 123 -16.05 -7.27 7.39
N TRP A 124 -14.95 -7.94 7.66
CA TRP A 124 -14.91 -9.25 8.29
C TRP A 124 -14.48 -9.09 9.74
N LYS A 125 -15.35 -9.49 10.69
CA LYS A 125 -15.01 -9.57 12.12
C LYS A 125 -14.41 -10.95 12.40
N ILE A 126 -13.13 -10.98 12.75
CA ILE A 126 -12.33 -12.21 12.84
C ILE A 126 -12.89 -13.17 13.90
N LYS A 127 -13.21 -12.64 15.10
CA LYS A 127 -13.70 -13.42 16.25
C LYS A 127 -15.04 -14.09 15.95
N ASP A 128 -15.96 -13.33 15.42
CA ASP A 128 -17.36 -13.78 15.23
C ASP A 128 -17.55 -14.46 13.88
N LYS A 129 -16.53 -14.45 13.02
CA LYS A 129 -16.59 -14.89 11.62
C LYS A 129 -17.79 -14.29 10.88
N SER A 130 -18.10 -13.02 11.18
CA SER A 130 -19.24 -12.31 10.59
C SER A 130 -18.79 -11.34 9.52
N LEU A 131 -19.57 -11.27 8.44
CA LEU A 131 -19.33 -10.41 7.29
C LEU A 131 -20.41 -9.30 7.23
N THR A 132 -19.98 -8.08 7.01
CA THR A 132 -20.87 -6.92 6.81
C THR A 132 -20.44 -6.17 5.56
N THR A 133 -21.38 -5.83 4.69
CA THR A 133 -21.13 -4.90 3.58
C THR A 133 -21.08 -3.47 4.12
N LEU A 134 -19.97 -2.77 3.89
CA LEU A 134 -19.81 -1.37 4.27
C LEU A 134 -20.30 -0.44 3.16
N ILE A 135 -19.85 -0.69 1.93
CA ILE A 135 -20.18 0.12 0.76
C ILE A 135 -20.49 -0.82 -0.39
N ASP A 136 -21.63 -0.64 -1.04
CA ASP A 136 -22.06 -1.48 -2.14
C ASP A 136 -21.93 -0.75 -3.49
N ARG A 137 -21.30 -1.43 -4.45
CA ARG A 137 -21.20 -1.07 -5.88
C ARG A 137 -20.82 0.38 -6.15
N ARG A 138 -19.74 0.82 -5.51
CA ARG A 138 -19.17 2.16 -5.77
C ARG A 138 -18.34 2.15 -7.05
N PRO A 139 -18.30 3.27 -7.78
CA PRO A 139 -17.31 3.46 -8.82
C PRO A 139 -15.91 3.28 -8.23
N ILE A 140 -15.07 2.55 -8.96
CA ILE A 140 -13.63 2.50 -8.71
C ILE A 140 -12.93 3.13 -9.90
N GLY A 141 -11.83 3.83 -9.67
CA GLY A 141 -10.97 4.30 -10.75
C GLY A 141 -10.26 3.15 -11.48
N THR A 142 -9.35 3.47 -12.35
CA THR A 142 -8.53 2.48 -13.08
C THR A 142 -7.66 1.62 -12.16
N VAL A 143 -7.43 2.09 -10.93
CA VAL A 143 -6.74 1.35 -9.86
C VAL A 143 -7.52 1.56 -8.58
N PRO A 144 -7.99 0.49 -7.91
CA PRO A 144 -8.65 0.61 -6.62
C PRO A 144 -7.67 1.19 -5.61
N VAL A 145 -7.91 2.42 -5.17
CA VAL A 145 -7.13 3.09 -4.13
C VAL A 145 -8.03 3.24 -2.92
N THR A 146 -8.13 2.18 -2.16
CA THR A 146 -8.86 2.23 -0.89
C THR A 146 -7.86 2.34 0.23
N GLN A 147 -7.97 3.43 0.95
CA GLN A 147 -7.19 3.63 2.15
C GLN A 147 -8.14 3.65 3.35
N VAL A 148 -7.75 2.90 4.37
CA VAL A 148 -8.53 2.74 5.59
C VAL A 148 -7.69 3.12 6.78
N ALA A 149 -8.25 3.96 7.64
CA ALA A 149 -7.72 4.25 8.96
C ALA A 149 -8.74 3.84 10.03
N ARG A 150 -8.26 3.47 11.21
CA ARG A 150 -9.12 3.07 12.34
C ARG A 150 -8.78 3.86 13.59
N SER A 151 -9.83 4.20 14.33
CA SER A 151 -9.73 4.71 15.72
C SER A 151 -10.83 4.07 16.56
N ASN A 152 -10.45 3.15 17.45
CA ASN A 152 -11.38 2.39 18.27
C ASN A 152 -12.46 1.69 17.41
N GLN A 153 -13.73 2.05 17.61
CA GLN A 153 -14.88 1.51 16.88
C GLN A 153 -15.22 2.27 15.56
N LYS A 154 -14.36 3.19 15.14
CA LYS A 154 -14.59 3.98 13.93
C LYS A 154 -13.59 3.62 12.84
N LEU A 155 -14.10 3.35 11.63
CA LEU A 155 -13.31 3.23 10.41
C LEU A 155 -13.49 4.49 9.56
N PHE A 156 -12.41 4.94 8.97
CA PHE A 156 -12.39 6.04 8.00
C PHE A 156 -11.93 5.45 6.67
N ILE A 157 -12.82 5.45 5.70
CA ILE A 157 -12.58 4.83 4.40
C ILE A 157 -12.56 5.92 3.33
N ASN A 158 -11.46 5.98 2.58
CA ASN A 158 -11.34 6.80 1.39
C ASN A 158 -11.69 5.97 0.16
N TYR A 159 -12.60 6.46 -0.68
CA TYR A 159 -12.98 5.81 -1.93
C TYR A 159 -13.45 6.81 -2.98
N GLU A 160 -13.42 6.40 -4.24
CA GLU A 160 -13.90 7.19 -5.35
C GLU A 160 -15.43 7.19 -5.42
N VAL A 161 -16.03 8.35 -5.68
CA VAL A 161 -17.49 8.52 -5.86
C VAL A 161 -17.88 8.86 -7.29
N GLY A 162 -16.95 8.85 -8.23
CA GLY A 162 -17.09 9.15 -9.65
C GLY A 162 -16.28 10.38 -10.06
N ASP A 163 -15.98 10.47 -11.36
CA ASP A 163 -15.24 11.58 -11.97
C ASP A 163 -13.89 11.88 -11.30
N SER A 164 -13.19 10.86 -10.81
CA SER A 164 -11.95 10.99 -10.04
C SER A 164 -12.09 11.85 -8.78
N LEU A 165 -13.29 11.91 -8.23
CA LEU A 165 -13.58 12.56 -6.96
C LEU A 165 -13.53 11.55 -5.84
N TYR A 166 -12.72 11.80 -4.83
CA TYR A 166 -12.54 10.96 -3.66
C TYR A 166 -13.15 11.62 -2.44
N GLN A 167 -13.82 10.83 -1.61
CA GLN A 167 -14.36 11.27 -0.33
C GLN A 167 -13.89 10.36 0.82
N ILE A 168 -14.06 10.85 2.05
CA ILE A 168 -13.79 10.10 3.27
C ILE A 168 -15.10 9.93 4.04
N GLU A 169 -15.46 8.67 4.30
CA GLU A 169 -16.58 8.31 5.18
C GLU A 169 -16.09 7.67 6.48
N GLU A 170 -16.79 7.99 7.55
CA GLU A 170 -16.68 7.34 8.87
C GLU A 170 -17.77 6.27 8.97
N PHE A 171 -17.39 5.08 9.38
CA PHE A 171 -18.28 3.98 9.75
C PHE A 171 -18.10 3.66 11.23
N ASP A 172 -19.18 3.65 11.98
CA ASP A 172 -19.19 3.20 13.37
C ASP A 172 -19.46 1.71 13.42
N LEU A 173 -18.48 0.94 13.94
CA LEU A 173 -18.51 -0.53 13.96
C LEU A 173 -19.45 -1.11 15.01
N GLU A 174 -19.89 -0.30 15.99
CA GLU A 174 -20.82 -0.70 17.04
C GLU A 174 -22.26 -0.49 16.60
N THR A 175 -22.55 0.67 16.04
CA THR A 175 -23.92 1.05 15.65
C THR A 175 -24.25 0.71 14.21
N GLY A 176 -23.23 0.49 13.35
CA GLY A 176 -23.40 0.33 11.90
C GLY A 176 -23.78 1.64 11.18
N SER A 177 -23.80 2.78 11.88
CA SER A 177 -24.04 4.07 11.25
C SER A 177 -22.83 4.57 10.48
N HIS A 178 -23.08 5.40 9.46
CA HIS A 178 -22.01 6.02 8.69
C HIS A 178 -22.33 7.49 8.39
N GLN A 179 -21.26 8.28 8.18
CA GLN A 179 -21.36 9.69 7.80
C GLN A 179 -20.18 10.13 6.94
N THR A 180 -20.43 11.07 6.04
CA THR A 180 -19.36 11.68 5.24
C THR A 180 -18.57 12.67 6.08
N ILE A 181 -17.28 12.42 6.26
CA ILE A 181 -16.35 13.34 6.93
C ILE A 181 -15.89 14.43 5.96
N GLU A 182 -15.54 14.04 4.73
CA GLU A 182 -15.09 15.00 3.71
C GLU A 182 -15.61 14.61 2.34
N SER A 183 -16.38 15.50 1.73
CA SER A 183 -16.97 15.35 0.40
C SER A 183 -16.17 16.03 -0.72
N LYS A 184 -15.18 16.86 -0.35
CA LYS A 184 -14.25 17.45 -1.31
C LYS A 184 -13.19 16.42 -1.66
N ASN A 185 -12.59 16.57 -2.86
CA ASN A 185 -11.55 15.66 -3.30
C ASN A 185 -10.45 15.50 -2.23
N SER A 186 -10.41 14.34 -1.60
CA SER A 186 -9.59 14.09 -0.41
C SER A 186 -9.14 12.64 -0.35
N GLY A 187 -7.99 12.40 0.26
CA GLY A 187 -7.44 11.06 0.36
C GLY A 187 -6.46 10.89 1.52
N PHE A 188 -5.91 9.70 1.61
CA PHE A 188 -4.85 9.34 2.56
C PHE A 188 -5.25 9.53 4.03
N PRO A 189 -6.40 8.99 4.48
CA PRO A 189 -6.82 9.09 5.86
C PRO A 189 -5.83 8.35 6.77
N ASN A 190 -5.39 9.02 7.82
CA ASN A 190 -4.52 8.44 8.84
C ASN A 190 -4.91 8.95 10.21
N VAL A 191 -5.11 8.04 11.15
CA VAL A 191 -5.36 8.40 12.54
C VAL A 191 -4.05 8.54 13.28
N PHE A 192 -3.85 9.71 13.89
CA PHE A 192 -2.70 9.98 14.74
C PHE A 192 -3.15 10.71 16.00
N LYS A 193 -2.96 10.10 17.16
CA LYS A 193 -3.51 10.56 18.43
C LYS A 193 -5.05 10.68 18.34
N ASN A 194 -5.60 11.81 18.72
CA ASN A 194 -7.06 12.06 18.71
C ASN A 194 -7.53 12.80 17.44
N TYR A 195 -6.81 12.64 16.32
CA TYR A 195 -7.14 13.31 15.07
C TYR A 195 -7.08 12.33 13.90
N LEU A 196 -8.03 12.50 12.97
CA LEU A 196 -7.92 12.00 11.61
C LEU A 196 -7.23 13.07 10.76
N TYR A 197 -6.11 12.71 10.15
CA TYR A 197 -5.41 13.54 9.19
C TYR A 197 -5.69 13.03 7.79
N TYR A 198 -5.83 13.95 6.83
CA TYR A 198 -6.00 13.62 5.42
C TYR A 198 -5.50 14.74 4.52
N VAL A 199 -5.27 14.41 3.25
CA VAL A 199 -4.93 15.38 2.22
C VAL A 199 -6.21 15.80 1.50
N GLN A 200 -6.46 17.09 1.39
CA GLN A 200 -7.51 17.67 0.55
C GLN A 200 -6.88 18.27 -0.69
N ILE A 201 -7.45 17.98 -1.86
CA ILE A 201 -6.94 18.41 -3.16
C ILE A 201 -7.89 19.46 -3.74
N ASP A 202 -7.35 20.62 -4.08
CA ASP A 202 -8.05 21.66 -4.81
C ASP A 202 -7.59 21.64 -6.27
N ASN A 203 -8.37 20.97 -7.11
CA ASN A 203 -8.06 20.83 -8.53
C ASN A 203 -8.12 22.17 -9.30
N THR A 204 -8.85 23.14 -8.81
CA THR A 204 -8.97 24.46 -9.44
C THR A 204 -7.75 25.34 -9.14
N ALA A 205 -7.35 25.39 -7.87
CA ALA A 205 -6.20 26.15 -7.42
C ALA A 205 -4.87 25.39 -7.62
N LEU A 206 -4.92 24.10 -8.00
CA LEU A 206 -3.77 23.20 -8.09
C LEU A 206 -2.96 23.17 -6.79
N THR A 207 -3.66 23.16 -5.66
CA THR A 207 -3.04 23.15 -4.32
C THR A 207 -3.55 21.97 -3.50
N THR A 208 -2.75 21.58 -2.52
CA THR A 208 -3.14 20.53 -1.56
C THR A 208 -3.04 21.05 -0.13
N LYS A 209 -3.89 20.55 0.74
CA LYS A 209 -3.94 20.88 2.16
C LYS A 209 -3.85 19.62 3.00
N ILE A 210 -3.17 19.71 4.12
CA ILE A 210 -3.27 18.72 5.20
C ILE A 210 -4.31 19.21 6.18
N VAL A 211 -5.36 18.43 6.38
CA VAL A 211 -6.45 18.73 7.30
C VAL A 211 -6.39 17.78 8.48
N ALA A 212 -6.55 18.30 9.68
CA ALA A 212 -6.78 17.54 10.91
C ALA A 212 -8.26 17.67 11.31
N TYR A 213 -8.92 16.54 11.42
CA TYR A 213 -10.28 16.41 11.93
C TYR A 213 -10.22 15.84 13.34
N SER A 214 -10.74 16.56 14.31
CA SER A 214 -10.76 16.14 15.71
C SER A 214 -11.81 15.04 15.94
N LEU A 215 -11.37 13.90 16.45
CA LEU A 215 -12.24 12.75 16.73
C LEU A 215 -13.15 12.96 17.96
N SER A 216 -12.87 14.00 18.78
CA SER A 216 -13.65 14.30 19.97
C SER A 216 -14.81 15.28 19.73
N ASP A 217 -14.64 16.26 18.87
CA ASP A 217 -15.62 17.34 18.67
C ASP A 217 -15.96 17.61 17.19
N GLY A 218 -15.36 16.88 16.26
CA GLY A 218 -15.62 16.98 14.83
C GLY A 218 -15.06 18.26 14.16
N GLN A 219 -14.26 19.06 14.88
CA GLN A 219 -13.71 20.27 14.31
C GLN A 219 -12.58 19.98 13.31
N LYS A 220 -12.58 20.72 12.20
CA LYS A 220 -11.57 20.64 11.15
C LYS A 220 -10.60 21.81 11.25
N LYS A 221 -9.31 21.53 11.11
CA LYS A 221 -8.26 22.53 11.05
C LYS A 221 -7.30 22.24 9.92
N VAL A 222 -7.03 23.23 9.07
CA VAL A 222 -5.93 23.15 8.10
C VAL A 222 -4.61 23.28 8.86
N ILE A 223 -3.79 22.25 8.76
CA ILE A 223 -2.47 22.18 9.41
C ILE A 223 -1.40 22.77 8.54
N ASP A 224 -1.49 22.49 7.24
CA ASP A 224 -0.57 23.00 6.24
C ASP A 224 -1.24 23.06 4.87
N GLN A 225 -0.68 23.91 3.98
CA GLN A 225 -1.19 24.08 2.62
C GLN A 225 -0.02 24.44 1.68
N THR A 226 -0.02 23.84 0.49
CA THR A 226 0.88 24.24 -0.59
C THR A 226 0.45 25.58 -1.18
N LYS A 227 1.43 26.33 -1.70
CA LYS A 227 1.19 27.70 -2.21
C LYS A 227 0.90 27.72 -3.71
N ASP A 228 1.36 26.70 -4.41
CA ASP A 228 1.32 26.59 -5.86
C ASP A 228 1.40 25.13 -6.30
N ASP A 229 1.41 24.91 -7.61
CA ASP A 229 1.50 23.62 -8.27
C ASP A 229 2.93 23.02 -8.30
N GLN A 230 3.93 23.74 -7.83
CA GLN A 230 5.31 23.26 -7.85
C GLN A 230 5.58 22.23 -6.75
N ARG A 231 4.79 22.27 -5.68
CA ARG A 231 4.90 21.37 -4.53
C ARG A 231 3.51 20.99 -4.05
N TYR A 232 3.25 19.68 -3.91
CA TYR A 232 1.97 19.19 -3.42
C TYR A 232 2.11 17.92 -2.58
N TYR A 233 1.19 17.74 -1.63
CA TYR A 233 1.12 16.53 -0.82
C TYR A 233 0.48 15.42 -1.63
N VAL A 234 1.17 14.27 -1.72
CA VAL A 234 0.72 13.09 -2.46
C VAL A 234 0.28 11.96 -1.55
N ASP A 235 0.80 11.94 -0.31
CA ASP A 235 0.45 10.92 0.67
C ASP A 235 0.73 11.41 2.09
N LEU A 236 0.10 10.75 3.04
CA LEU A 236 0.20 11.01 4.47
C LEU A 236 0.23 9.67 5.20
N MET A 237 1.16 9.49 6.13
CA MET A 237 1.37 8.22 6.81
C MET A 237 1.65 8.42 8.28
N THR A 238 1.27 7.43 9.09
CA THR A 238 1.60 7.42 10.52
C THR A 238 1.93 6.01 11.00
N ASN A 239 2.84 5.94 11.96
CA ASN A 239 3.13 4.71 12.71
C ASN A 239 2.64 4.78 14.17
N GLY A 240 1.76 5.72 14.49
CA GLY A 240 1.31 5.97 15.87
C GLY A 240 2.24 6.88 16.68
N HIS A 241 3.48 7.09 16.26
CA HIS A 241 4.46 7.97 16.92
C HIS A 241 4.77 9.22 16.12
N ASN A 242 4.83 9.08 14.80
CA ASN A 242 5.18 10.14 13.87
C ASN A 242 4.13 10.27 12.77
N LEU A 243 3.96 11.48 12.28
CA LEU A 243 3.24 11.80 11.07
C LEU A 243 4.25 12.19 10.00
N LEU A 244 4.19 11.52 8.87
CA LEU A 244 5.05 11.74 7.71
C LEU A 244 4.23 12.23 6.53
N TYR A 245 4.83 13.10 5.72
CA TYR A 245 4.28 13.64 4.50
C TYR A 245 5.12 13.18 3.31
N LEU A 246 4.47 12.65 2.30
CA LEU A 246 5.08 12.48 0.99
C LEU A 246 4.74 13.69 0.14
N VAL A 247 5.75 14.40 -0.28
CA VAL A 247 5.63 15.66 -1.02
C VAL A 247 6.23 15.49 -2.40
N ALA A 248 5.44 15.74 -3.44
CA ALA A 248 5.93 15.81 -4.80
C ALA A 248 6.43 17.24 -5.10
N ASN A 249 7.53 17.32 -5.85
CA ASN A 249 8.11 18.57 -6.34
C ASN A 249 8.19 18.51 -7.87
N ASN A 250 7.36 19.28 -8.54
CA ASN A 250 7.31 19.31 -10.00
C ASN A 250 8.57 19.91 -10.64
N LYS A 251 9.22 20.82 -9.95
CA LYS A 251 10.41 21.54 -10.47
C LYS A 251 11.57 20.62 -10.81
N ASP A 252 11.79 19.57 -10.01
CA ASP A 252 12.89 18.63 -10.18
C ASP A 252 12.40 17.18 -10.36
N ALA A 253 11.08 17.00 -10.55
CA ALA A 253 10.42 15.71 -10.66
C ALA A 253 10.83 14.75 -9.53
N SER A 254 10.89 15.27 -8.30
CA SER A 254 11.29 14.51 -7.12
C SER A 254 10.14 14.35 -6.12
N PHE A 255 10.24 13.31 -5.31
CA PHE A 255 9.41 13.09 -4.14
C PHE A 255 10.25 13.22 -2.88
N THR A 256 9.74 13.91 -1.88
CA THR A 256 10.42 14.11 -0.60
C THR A 256 9.57 13.60 0.54
N PHE A 257 10.15 12.73 1.37
CA PHE A 257 9.54 12.37 2.64
C PHE A 257 9.95 13.36 3.71
N GLU A 258 8.96 13.97 4.34
CA GLU A 258 9.13 14.99 5.38
C GLU A 258 8.39 14.57 6.66
N ASN A 259 8.91 15.00 7.81
CA ASN A 259 8.14 14.90 9.05
C ASN A 259 7.18 16.09 9.18
N LYS A 260 6.32 16.07 10.20
CA LYS A 260 5.34 17.14 10.49
C LYS A 260 5.93 18.54 10.69
N ASN A 261 7.24 18.64 10.87
CA ASN A 261 7.97 19.92 11.00
C ASN A 261 8.69 20.29 9.69
N HIS A 262 8.31 19.66 8.56
CA HIS A 262 8.92 19.83 7.23
C HIS A 262 10.42 19.51 7.18
N LYS A 263 10.91 18.79 8.16
CA LYS A 263 12.28 18.28 8.10
C LYS A 263 12.33 17.11 7.14
N LYS A 264 13.09 17.28 6.07
CA LYS A 264 13.35 16.25 5.06
C LYS A 264 13.99 15.03 5.70
N ILE A 265 13.42 13.85 5.41
CA ILE A 265 13.96 12.57 5.80
C ILE A 265 14.82 12.04 4.66
N PHE A 266 14.24 11.90 3.46
CA PHE A 266 14.95 11.57 2.22
C PHE A 266 14.18 12.04 0.99
N SER A 267 14.80 12.00 -0.20
CA SER A 267 14.15 12.27 -1.49
C SER A 267 14.46 11.17 -2.48
N THR A 268 13.56 10.98 -3.41
CA THR A 268 13.67 10.04 -4.52
C THR A 268 13.09 10.66 -5.79
N SER A 269 13.54 10.21 -6.94
CA SER A 269 13.05 10.68 -8.24
C SER A 269 11.81 9.94 -8.74
N GLN A 270 11.42 8.86 -8.08
CA GLN A 270 10.27 8.04 -8.49
C GLN A 270 9.63 7.39 -7.27
N ALA A 271 8.33 7.65 -7.06
CA ALA A 271 7.54 7.01 -6.01
C ALA A 271 6.22 6.52 -6.61
N GLU A 272 5.96 5.21 -6.51
CA GLU A 272 4.67 4.64 -6.93
C GLU A 272 3.84 4.22 -5.73
N THR A 273 4.46 3.63 -4.71
CA THR A 273 3.75 3.15 -3.53
C THR A 273 4.61 3.31 -2.28
N SER A 274 4.02 3.79 -1.20
CA SER A 274 4.68 3.86 0.09
C SER A 274 3.78 3.29 1.18
N ILE A 275 4.38 2.47 2.08
CA ILE A 275 3.72 1.93 3.26
C ILE A 275 4.62 2.20 4.46
N TYR A 276 4.07 2.89 5.46
CA TYR A 276 4.76 3.16 6.69
C TYR A 276 4.20 2.31 7.83
N ARG A 277 5.09 1.56 8.48
CA ARG A 277 4.76 0.73 9.63
C ARG A 277 5.86 0.90 10.67
N ASN A 278 5.49 1.32 11.86
CA ASN A 278 6.41 1.53 12.98
C ASN A 278 7.68 2.30 12.56
N ILE A 279 8.83 1.63 12.47
CA ILE A 279 10.12 2.23 12.08
C ILE A 279 10.45 2.06 10.60
N TYR A 280 9.68 1.29 9.85
CA TYR A 280 9.94 0.98 8.45
C TYR A 280 9.01 1.75 7.52
N LEU A 281 9.57 2.16 6.40
CA LEU A 281 8.86 2.70 5.26
C LEU A 281 9.18 1.82 4.05
N THR A 282 8.17 1.22 3.45
CA THR A 282 8.35 0.55 2.16
C THR A 282 8.03 1.49 1.03
N TYR A 283 8.78 1.35 -0.01
CA TYR A 283 8.66 2.14 -1.21
C TYR A 283 8.97 1.27 -2.42
N MET A 284 8.15 1.36 -3.44
CA MET A 284 8.38 0.71 -4.72
C MET A 284 8.79 1.76 -5.75
N GLY A 285 9.95 1.57 -6.36
CA GLY A 285 10.41 2.35 -7.49
C GLY A 285 10.51 1.49 -8.74
N GLU A 286 10.16 2.04 -9.89
CA GLU A 286 10.45 1.41 -11.17
C GLU A 286 11.83 1.83 -11.67
N ARG A 287 12.64 0.85 -12.04
CA ARG A 287 13.84 1.09 -12.83
C ARG A 287 13.52 0.74 -14.28
N ARG A 288 13.37 1.76 -15.11
CA ARG A 288 13.22 1.57 -16.55
C ARG A 288 14.60 1.37 -17.18
N SER A 289 14.86 0.19 -17.72
CA SER A 289 15.91 -0.02 -18.73
C SER A 289 15.25 0.01 -20.10
N GLU A 290 16.02 0.26 -21.17
CA GLU A 290 15.50 0.33 -22.55
C GLU A 290 14.74 -0.93 -22.99
N GLU A 291 14.92 -2.05 -22.29
CA GLU A 291 14.33 -3.35 -22.62
C GLU A 291 13.28 -3.88 -21.63
N ARG A 292 13.24 -3.41 -20.36
CA ARG A 292 12.31 -3.92 -19.32
C ARG A 292 12.09 -2.92 -18.19
N VAL A 293 10.84 -2.89 -17.71
CA VAL A 293 10.52 -2.29 -16.41
C VAL A 293 10.85 -3.31 -15.33
N LYS A 294 11.75 -2.97 -14.41
CA LYS A 294 12.07 -3.78 -13.25
C LYS A 294 11.59 -3.06 -11.99
N SER A 295 10.62 -3.63 -11.31
CA SER A 295 10.18 -3.12 -10.02
C SER A 295 11.28 -3.35 -8.97
N GLN A 296 11.62 -2.33 -8.23
CA GLN A 296 12.55 -2.39 -7.12
C GLN A 296 11.84 -1.92 -5.87
N TYR A 297 11.96 -2.68 -4.80
CA TYR A 297 11.40 -2.34 -3.50
C TYR A 297 12.51 -1.81 -2.59
N TYR A 298 12.18 -0.78 -1.83
CA TYR A 298 13.06 -0.22 -0.83
C TYR A 298 12.38 -0.33 0.52
N LEU A 299 13.11 -0.89 1.49
CA LEU A 299 12.69 -0.90 2.88
C LEU A 299 13.59 0.04 3.66
N TRP A 300 13.02 1.08 4.24
CA TRP A 300 13.74 2.10 4.98
C TRP A 300 13.56 1.91 6.49
N ASP A 301 14.64 1.59 7.19
CA ASP A 301 14.70 1.64 8.64
C ASP A 301 15.00 3.08 9.08
N LEU A 302 13.96 3.79 9.47
CA LEU A 302 14.04 5.20 9.82
C LEU A 302 14.77 5.41 11.15
N LYS A 303 14.75 4.42 12.05
CA LYS A 303 15.41 4.47 13.36
C LYS A 303 16.92 4.32 13.23
N HIS A 304 17.39 3.34 12.48
CA HIS A 304 18.82 3.05 12.35
C HIS A 304 19.46 3.74 11.14
N ARG A 305 18.67 4.41 10.30
CA ARG A 305 19.13 5.07 9.07
C ARG A 305 19.77 4.11 8.08
N ILE A 306 19.15 2.98 7.89
CA ILE A 306 19.56 1.94 6.95
C ILE A 306 18.45 1.84 5.88
N HIS A 307 18.84 1.64 4.62
CA HIS A 307 17.90 1.21 3.63
C HIS A 307 18.33 -0.11 2.99
N TYR A 308 17.34 -0.95 2.71
CA TYR A 308 17.54 -2.25 2.09
C TYR A 308 16.94 -2.21 0.69
N LEU A 309 17.77 -2.52 -0.30
CA LEU A 309 17.31 -2.72 -1.66
C LEU A 309 16.87 -4.16 -1.85
N TYR A 310 15.72 -4.32 -2.45
CA TYR A 310 15.08 -5.59 -2.68
C TYR A 310 14.46 -5.67 -4.08
N ASP A 311 14.79 -6.71 -4.85
CA ASP A 311 14.40 -6.84 -6.26
C ASP A 311 13.56 -8.08 -6.58
N HIS A 312 12.92 -8.70 -5.57
CA HIS A 312 12.31 -10.02 -5.69
C HIS A 312 10.82 -10.09 -5.32
N GLY A 313 10.05 -9.04 -5.42
CA GLY A 313 8.60 -9.08 -5.23
C GLY A 313 8.06 -8.28 -4.05
N PRO A 314 6.78 -8.38 -3.74
CA PRO A 314 6.16 -7.52 -2.74
C PRO A 314 6.65 -7.82 -1.32
N ILE A 315 6.69 -6.75 -0.54
CA ILE A 315 6.93 -6.79 0.90
C ILE A 315 5.65 -6.34 1.61
N LEU A 316 5.22 -7.12 2.59
CA LEU A 316 4.11 -6.74 3.46
C LEU A 316 4.64 -6.51 4.87
N LEU A 317 4.22 -5.41 5.48
CA LEU A 317 4.61 -5.02 6.83
C LEU A 317 3.43 -5.05 7.78
N SER A 318 3.71 -5.48 9.00
CA SER A 318 2.90 -5.20 10.18
C SER A 318 3.77 -4.53 11.25
N ASP A 319 3.16 -4.11 12.36
CA ASP A 319 3.93 -3.55 13.48
C ASP A 319 4.85 -4.59 14.14
N LYS A 320 4.60 -5.88 13.93
CA LYS A 320 5.35 -6.98 14.55
C LYS A 320 6.14 -7.85 13.60
N GLY A 321 6.02 -7.65 12.28
CA GLY A 321 6.73 -8.53 11.37
C GLY A 321 6.72 -8.08 9.92
N ILE A 322 7.50 -8.80 9.13
CA ILE A 322 7.65 -8.62 7.68
C ILE A 322 7.39 -9.94 6.97
N LEU A 323 6.57 -9.90 5.94
CA LEU A 323 6.40 -10.96 4.97
C LEU A 323 6.99 -10.55 3.64
N TRP A 324 7.81 -11.39 3.08
CA TRP A 324 8.60 -11.14 1.88
C TRP A 324 8.43 -12.30 0.88
N ILE A 325 8.21 -12.00 -0.38
CA ILE A 325 8.17 -12.99 -1.45
C ILE A 325 9.57 -13.14 -2.05
N GLN A 326 10.16 -14.31 -1.93
CA GLN A 326 11.46 -14.60 -2.49
C GLN A 326 11.34 -15.49 -3.72
N PHE A 327 11.76 -15.00 -4.88
CA PHE A 327 11.79 -15.78 -6.11
C PHE A 327 12.88 -16.87 -6.06
N LYS A 328 12.55 -18.05 -6.53
CA LYS A 328 13.47 -19.19 -6.70
C LYS A 328 14.17 -19.17 -8.06
N LYS A 329 13.60 -18.46 -9.03
CA LYS A 329 14.08 -18.28 -10.38
C LYS A 329 14.21 -16.80 -10.70
N LYS A 330 14.89 -16.47 -11.79
CA LYS A 330 14.89 -15.10 -12.30
C LYS A 330 13.46 -14.73 -12.72
N ASP A 331 13.05 -13.51 -12.47
CA ASP A 331 11.72 -12.98 -12.83
C ASP A 331 11.36 -13.26 -14.30
N SER A 332 12.36 -13.15 -15.20
CA SER A 332 12.21 -13.46 -16.63
C SER A 332 11.94 -14.94 -16.96
N GLU A 333 12.15 -15.84 -16.02
CA GLU A 333 11.97 -17.30 -16.18
C GLU A 333 10.64 -17.77 -15.57
N ILE A 334 9.91 -16.88 -14.89
CA ILE A 334 8.62 -17.19 -14.27
C ILE A 334 7.50 -16.81 -15.24
N PRO A 335 6.62 -17.75 -15.61
CA PRO A 335 5.47 -17.44 -16.42
C PRO A 335 4.58 -16.37 -15.77
N LYS A 336 3.99 -15.50 -16.59
CA LYS A 336 3.12 -14.43 -16.09
C LYS A 336 1.95 -15.03 -15.30
N GLY A 337 1.75 -14.56 -14.06
CA GLY A 337 0.69 -15.04 -13.17
C GLY A 337 1.05 -16.26 -12.32
N GLU A 338 2.28 -16.80 -12.44
CA GLU A 338 2.71 -18.00 -11.69
C GLU A 338 3.67 -17.70 -10.53
N ILE A 339 3.84 -16.46 -10.15
CA ILE A 339 4.78 -16.04 -9.10
C ILE A 339 4.47 -16.73 -7.77
N TYR A 340 3.21 -16.83 -7.40
CA TYR A 340 2.74 -17.30 -6.10
C TYR A 340 2.56 -18.82 -6.05
N ARG A 341 3.45 -19.57 -6.65
CA ARG A 341 3.51 -21.03 -6.63
C ARG A 341 4.81 -21.52 -6.00
N ASN A 342 4.75 -22.67 -5.33
CA ASN A 342 5.90 -23.26 -4.62
C ASN A 342 7.13 -23.49 -5.51
N GLU A 343 6.95 -23.80 -6.79
CA GLU A 343 8.04 -24.02 -7.75
C GLU A 343 8.75 -22.71 -8.14
N ASN A 344 8.09 -21.57 -8.03
CA ASN A 344 8.59 -20.27 -8.52
C ASN A 344 9.06 -19.35 -7.40
N SER A 345 8.42 -19.41 -6.24
CA SER A 345 8.76 -18.55 -5.10
C SER A 345 8.48 -19.21 -3.74
N VAL A 346 8.88 -18.55 -2.69
CA VAL A 346 8.60 -18.93 -1.30
C VAL A 346 8.33 -17.66 -0.49
N MET A 347 7.41 -17.73 0.43
CA MET A 347 7.20 -16.68 1.42
C MET A 347 8.29 -16.77 2.49
N ARG A 348 8.85 -15.62 2.86
CA ARG A 348 9.80 -15.49 3.96
C ARG A 348 9.16 -14.59 5.01
N TYR A 349 9.08 -15.08 6.25
CA TYR A 349 8.48 -14.32 7.34
C TYR A 349 9.45 -14.16 8.51
N GLN A 350 9.45 -12.97 9.10
CA GLN A 350 10.25 -12.63 10.27
C GLN A 350 9.45 -11.71 11.18
N GLU A 351 9.44 -12.01 12.47
CA GLU A 351 9.04 -11.07 13.52
C GLU A 351 10.24 -10.22 13.95
N TRP A 352 9.98 -8.99 14.42
CA TRP A 352 10.96 -8.08 15.04
C TRP A 352 10.65 -7.69 16.45
#